data_76981e539a0cdb94e01203432b4b16cb
#
_entry.id   76981e539a0cdb94e01203432b4b16cb
#
_cell.length_a   1.000
_cell.length_b   1.000
_cell.length_c   1.000
_cell.angle_alpha   90.00
_cell.angle_beta   90.00
_cell.angle_gamma   90.00
#
_symmetry.space_group_name_H-M   'P 1'
#
loop_
_entity.id
_entity.type
_entity.pdbx_description
1 polymer ?
#
loop_
_entity_poly.entity_id
_entity_poly.type
_entity_poly.pdbx_seq_one_letter_code
_entity_poly.pdbx_strand_id
1 'polypeptide(L)'
;MLFWEKIVYPPKSVCEGKTRECFANKWVVVTGATSGIGEALTLRLIRAKANLYLIARNEQKLKELCSKARENGCEAFYDSIDLREREQLDAICTTLRDRFPAVSYFFCNAGKSINRTINDSIDRMHDYDRTMDLNYRSMVALSLALMPALRETRGRIVYTSSVSSRYPFIPGWSAYHASKCAANAWCRTARREYKPLGVKVQIAYMPLVHTPMSDVNERYKNMPAYSADDAACILLQLAMSGKFCYKPWWAL
;
A
#
# COMPACT_ATOMS: atom_id res chain seq x y z
N MET A 1 21.40 15.52 6.24
CA MET A 1 21.50 14.11 5.77
C MET A 1 22.95 13.83 5.47
N LEU A 2 23.56 12.87 6.17
CA LEU A 2 24.97 12.51 6.00
C LEU A 2 25.19 11.84 4.62
N PHE A 3 26.40 11.91 4.08
CA PHE A 3 26.70 11.39 2.73
C PHE A 3 26.29 9.91 2.53
N TRP A 4 26.57 9.05 3.52
CA TRP A 4 26.23 7.62 3.47
C TRP A 4 24.71 7.36 3.51
N GLU A 5 23.92 8.25 4.13
CA GLU A 5 22.45 8.14 4.13
C GLU A 5 21.89 8.22 2.72
N LYS A 6 22.44 9.09 1.87
CA LYS A 6 22.06 9.18 0.45
C LYS A 6 22.43 7.93 -0.36
N ILE A 7 23.41 7.15 0.10
CA ILE A 7 23.77 5.88 -0.55
C ILE A 7 22.74 4.80 -0.19
N VAL A 8 22.35 4.72 1.07
CA VAL A 8 21.38 3.71 1.57
C VAL A 8 19.94 4.08 1.21
N TYR A 9 19.61 5.36 1.29
CA TYR A 9 18.29 5.93 1.00
C TYR A 9 18.37 7.03 -0.08
N PRO A 10 18.73 6.67 -1.32
CA PRO A 10 18.85 7.69 -2.39
C PRO A 10 17.46 8.30 -2.67
N PRO A 11 17.36 9.64 -2.80
CA PRO A 11 16.11 10.31 -3.14
C PRO A 11 15.44 9.69 -4.37
N LYS A 12 14.12 9.62 -4.37
CA LYS A 12 13.33 9.03 -5.44
C LYS A 12 12.50 10.10 -6.15
N SER A 13 12.43 9.99 -7.45
CA SER A 13 11.60 10.86 -8.27
C SER A 13 10.92 10.04 -9.37
N VAL A 14 9.84 10.58 -9.91
CA VAL A 14 9.15 10.03 -11.08
C VAL A 14 9.01 11.14 -12.12
N CYS A 15 9.15 10.78 -13.39
CA CYS A 15 8.86 11.69 -14.48
C CYS A 15 7.34 11.96 -14.52
N GLU A 16 6.94 13.22 -14.35
CA GLU A 16 5.52 13.60 -14.28
C GLU A 16 4.78 13.27 -15.58
N GLY A 17 5.38 13.54 -16.73
CA GLY A 17 4.79 13.21 -18.03
C GLY A 17 4.49 11.72 -18.18
N LYS A 18 5.47 10.87 -17.85
CA LYS A 18 5.29 9.40 -17.89
C LYS A 18 4.27 8.93 -16.85
N THR A 19 4.25 9.54 -15.67
CA THR A 19 3.27 9.20 -14.64
C THR A 19 1.86 9.55 -15.12
N ARG A 20 1.69 10.74 -15.70
CA ARG A 20 0.42 11.15 -16.27
C ARG A 20 -0.03 10.24 -17.42
N GLU A 21 0.85 9.87 -18.33
CA GLU A 21 0.56 8.91 -19.41
C GLU A 21 0.03 7.57 -18.87
N CYS A 22 0.64 7.08 -17.79
CA CYS A 22 0.27 5.80 -17.19
C CYS A 22 -1.03 5.83 -16.38
N PHE A 23 -1.36 6.95 -15.73
CA PHE A 23 -2.43 7.01 -14.75
C PHE A 23 -3.61 7.91 -15.13
N ALA A 24 -3.47 8.86 -16.06
CA ALA A 24 -4.54 9.80 -16.42
C ALA A 24 -5.82 9.06 -16.85
N ASN A 25 -6.95 9.50 -16.30
CA ASN A 25 -8.29 8.96 -16.56
C ASN A 25 -8.46 7.46 -16.22
N LYS A 26 -7.52 6.86 -15.49
CA LYS A 26 -7.60 5.46 -15.04
C LYS A 26 -8.07 5.39 -13.61
N TRP A 27 -8.92 4.41 -13.31
CA TRP A 27 -9.33 4.15 -11.94
C TRP A 27 -8.22 3.51 -11.13
N VAL A 28 -7.91 4.14 -10.02
CA VAL A 28 -6.89 3.72 -9.05
C VAL A 28 -7.52 3.61 -7.67
N VAL A 29 -7.46 2.43 -7.08
CA VAL A 29 -7.90 2.18 -5.71
C VAL A 29 -6.70 2.27 -4.77
N VAL A 30 -6.81 3.03 -3.67
CA VAL A 30 -5.74 3.20 -2.68
C VAL A 30 -6.28 2.94 -1.28
N THR A 31 -5.70 1.98 -0.56
CA THR A 31 -5.99 1.79 0.87
C THR A 31 -4.97 2.50 1.75
N GLY A 32 -5.41 2.99 2.91
CA GLY A 32 -4.57 3.81 3.80
C GLY A 32 -4.23 5.18 3.18
N ALA A 33 -5.14 5.74 2.41
CA ALA A 33 -4.96 6.92 1.56
C ALA A 33 -4.72 8.23 2.33
N THR A 34 -4.99 8.29 3.64
CA THR A 34 -5.03 9.55 4.41
C THR A 34 -3.79 9.81 5.27
N SER A 35 -2.76 8.97 5.16
CA SER A 35 -1.57 9.10 6.02
C SER A 35 -0.31 8.55 5.36
N GLY A 36 0.81 9.16 5.65
CA GLY A 36 2.14 8.69 5.27
C GLY A 36 2.28 8.39 3.77
N ILE A 37 2.72 7.19 3.45
CA ILE A 37 2.95 6.75 2.06
C ILE A 37 1.66 6.86 1.21
N GLY A 38 0.51 6.45 1.76
CA GLY A 38 -0.76 6.47 1.04
C GLY A 38 -1.24 7.88 0.70
N GLU A 39 -1.05 8.84 1.60
CA GLU A 39 -1.36 10.24 1.34
C GLU A 39 -0.44 10.84 0.27
N ALA A 40 0.87 10.64 0.40
CA ALA A 40 1.83 11.10 -0.59
C ALA A 40 1.56 10.49 -1.99
N LEU A 41 1.23 9.20 -2.04
CA LEU A 41 0.84 8.51 -3.26
C LEU A 41 -0.44 9.11 -3.86
N THR A 42 -1.47 9.34 -3.05
CA THR A 42 -2.75 9.94 -3.49
C THR A 42 -2.52 11.32 -4.09
N LEU A 43 -1.72 12.17 -3.45
CA LEU A 43 -1.40 13.51 -3.98
C LEU A 43 -0.66 13.44 -5.33
N ARG A 44 0.22 12.48 -5.52
CA ARG A 44 0.92 12.27 -6.80
C ARG A 44 -0.02 11.75 -7.88
N LEU A 45 -0.95 10.87 -7.55
CA LEU A 45 -1.97 10.35 -8.46
C LEU A 45 -2.95 11.45 -8.90
N ILE A 46 -3.31 12.39 -8.01
CA ILE A 46 -4.09 13.59 -8.36
C ILE A 46 -3.35 14.43 -9.41
N ARG A 47 -2.05 14.70 -9.22
CA ARG A 47 -1.23 15.43 -10.22
C ARG A 47 -1.15 14.67 -11.55
N ALA A 48 -1.14 13.35 -11.49
CA ALA A 48 -1.16 12.48 -12.67
C ALA A 48 -2.54 12.36 -13.35
N LYS A 49 -3.58 13.05 -12.84
CA LYS A 49 -4.95 13.03 -13.37
C LYS A 49 -5.60 11.64 -13.32
N ALA A 50 -5.31 10.86 -12.31
CA ALA A 50 -5.97 9.57 -12.08
C ALA A 50 -7.36 9.76 -11.47
N ASN A 51 -8.31 8.91 -11.83
CA ASN A 51 -9.57 8.75 -11.12
C ASN A 51 -9.33 7.89 -9.86
N LEU A 52 -9.88 8.27 -8.73
CA LEU A 52 -9.49 7.73 -7.43
C LEU A 52 -10.64 7.11 -6.65
N TYR A 53 -10.37 5.95 -6.06
CA TYR A 53 -11.18 5.42 -4.98
C TYR A 53 -10.32 5.24 -3.74
N LEU A 54 -10.62 6.02 -2.70
CA LEU A 54 -9.79 6.15 -1.50
C LEU A 54 -10.44 5.45 -0.30
N ILE A 55 -9.71 4.56 0.35
CA ILE A 55 -10.20 3.81 1.51
C ILE A 55 -9.30 4.10 2.71
N ALA A 56 -9.85 4.67 3.78
CA ALA A 56 -9.15 4.95 5.04
C ALA A 56 -10.17 5.20 6.16
N ARG A 57 -9.68 5.47 7.38
CA ARG A 57 -10.52 5.74 8.55
C ARG A 57 -10.81 7.22 8.80
N ASN A 58 -9.95 8.10 8.30
CA ASN A 58 -10.09 9.55 8.54
C ASN A 58 -10.96 10.16 7.45
N GLU A 59 -12.25 10.29 7.73
CA GLU A 59 -13.25 10.80 6.78
C GLU A 59 -12.96 12.25 6.36
N GLN A 60 -12.58 13.12 7.30
CA GLN A 60 -12.29 14.51 6.99
C GLN A 60 -11.17 14.63 5.96
N LYS A 61 -10.07 13.86 6.16
CA LYS A 61 -8.95 13.86 5.22
C LYS A 61 -9.31 13.24 3.87
N LEU A 62 -10.19 12.22 3.86
CA LEU A 62 -10.72 11.64 2.62
C LEU A 62 -11.54 12.66 1.83
N LYS A 63 -12.41 13.44 2.50
CA LYS A 63 -13.18 14.53 1.88
C LYS A 63 -12.25 15.56 1.24
N GLU A 64 -11.22 16.02 1.96
CA GLU A 64 -10.23 16.98 1.47
C GLU A 64 -9.48 16.46 0.23
N LEU A 65 -9.02 15.20 0.24
CA LEU A 65 -8.32 14.59 -0.88
C LEU A 65 -9.23 14.42 -2.11
N CYS A 66 -10.48 14.01 -1.90
CA CYS A 66 -11.46 13.90 -2.99
C CYS A 66 -11.84 15.26 -3.57
N SER A 67 -12.02 16.31 -2.74
CA SER A 67 -12.25 17.68 -3.22
C SER A 67 -11.08 18.12 -4.09
N LYS A 68 -9.86 17.98 -3.58
CA LYS A 68 -8.65 18.31 -4.34
C LYS A 68 -8.52 17.53 -5.66
N ALA A 69 -8.92 16.26 -5.68
CA ALA A 69 -8.93 15.47 -6.91
C ALA A 69 -9.93 16.04 -7.93
N ARG A 70 -11.15 16.35 -7.51
CA ARG A 70 -12.21 16.93 -8.36
C ARG A 70 -11.83 18.30 -8.90
N GLU A 71 -11.24 19.17 -8.07
CA GLU A 71 -10.70 20.48 -8.48
C GLU A 71 -9.61 20.34 -9.55
N ASN A 72 -8.89 19.22 -9.53
CA ASN A 72 -7.92 18.87 -10.56
C ASN A 72 -8.53 18.14 -11.77
N GLY A 73 -9.86 18.04 -11.88
CA GLY A 73 -10.55 17.41 -13.00
C GLY A 73 -10.52 15.87 -12.99
N CYS A 74 -10.33 15.27 -11.80
CA CYS A 74 -10.38 13.82 -11.62
C CYS A 74 -11.72 13.42 -11.02
N GLU A 75 -12.24 12.24 -11.36
CA GLU A 75 -13.29 11.62 -10.56
C GLU A 75 -12.69 11.05 -9.27
N ALA A 76 -13.38 11.26 -8.15
CA ALA A 76 -12.90 10.76 -6.87
C ALA A 76 -14.05 10.36 -5.94
N PHE A 77 -13.94 9.17 -5.37
CA PHE A 77 -14.84 8.62 -4.37
C PHE A 77 -14.04 8.11 -3.18
N TYR A 78 -14.70 7.92 -2.05
CA TYR A 78 -14.08 7.37 -0.86
C TYR A 78 -15.06 6.59 -0.01
N ASP A 79 -14.50 5.70 0.84
CA ASP A 79 -15.18 5.13 1.99
C ASP A 79 -14.33 5.29 3.25
N SER A 80 -15.00 5.79 4.30
CA SER A 80 -14.39 5.92 5.63
C SER A 80 -14.72 4.71 6.47
N ILE A 81 -13.82 3.71 6.46
CA ILE A 81 -14.03 2.41 7.10
C ILE A 81 -12.77 1.92 7.83
N ASP A 82 -12.97 1.06 8.81
CA ASP A 82 -11.89 0.26 9.36
C ASP A 82 -11.85 -1.12 8.68
N LEU A 83 -10.82 -1.33 7.88
CA LEU A 83 -10.62 -2.58 7.13
C LEU A 83 -10.39 -3.84 8.02
N ARG A 84 -10.30 -3.67 9.34
CA ARG A 84 -10.24 -4.79 10.31
C ARG A 84 -11.63 -5.33 10.65
N GLU A 85 -12.65 -4.48 10.54
CA GLU A 85 -14.03 -4.83 10.85
C GLU A 85 -14.61 -5.63 9.67
N ARG A 86 -14.98 -6.89 9.94
CA ARG A 86 -15.40 -7.84 8.90
C ARG A 86 -16.61 -7.35 8.11
N GLU A 87 -17.63 -6.86 8.79
CA GLU A 87 -18.86 -6.36 8.14
C GLU A 87 -18.56 -5.18 7.21
N GLN A 88 -17.71 -4.25 7.65
CA GLN A 88 -17.30 -3.12 6.82
C GLN A 88 -16.45 -3.58 5.62
N LEU A 89 -15.56 -4.56 5.83
CA LEU A 89 -14.74 -5.12 4.76
C LEU A 89 -15.61 -5.85 3.72
N ASP A 90 -16.61 -6.62 4.14
CA ASP A 90 -17.51 -7.35 3.24
C ASP A 90 -18.40 -6.37 2.46
N ALA A 91 -18.91 -5.32 3.12
CA ALA A 91 -19.70 -4.28 2.48
C ALA A 91 -18.90 -3.54 1.40
N ILE A 92 -17.66 -3.13 1.69
CA ILE A 92 -16.81 -2.46 0.70
C ILE A 92 -16.43 -3.38 -0.45
N CYS A 93 -16.18 -4.67 -0.20
CA CYS A 93 -15.91 -5.64 -1.26
C CYS A 93 -17.10 -5.76 -2.23
N THR A 94 -18.33 -5.70 -1.72
CA THR A 94 -19.55 -5.67 -2.55
C THR A 94 -19.62 -4.38 -3.36
N THR A 95 -19.47 -3.23 -2.70
CA THR A 95 -19.46 -1.93 -3.37
C THR A 95 -18.43 -1.86 -4.51
N LEU A 96 -17.22 -2.38 -4.30
CA LEU A 96 -16.17 -2.35 -5.30
C LEU A 96 -16.48 -3.22 -6.51
N ARG A 97 -17.12 -4.38 -6.31
CA ARG A 97 -17.56 -5.26 -7.41
C ARG A 97 -18.63 -4.62 -8.27
N ASP A 98 -19.61 -3.98 -7.63
CA ASP A 98 -20.79 -3.47 -8.30
C ASP A 98 -20.53 -2.12 -9.00
N ARG A 99 -19.67 -1.29 -8.41
CA ARG A 99 -19.45 0.09 -8.87
C ARG A 99 -18.40 0.23 -9.94
N PHE A 100 -17.36 -0.62 -9.93
CA PHE A 100 -16.19 -0.45 -10.80
C PHE A 100 -16.05 -1.59 -11.80
N PRO A 101 -16.56 -1.43 -13.03
CA PRO A 101 -16.37 -2.43 -14.09
C PRO A 101 -14.90 -2.51 -14.55
N ALA A 102 -14.11 -1.46 -14.37
CA ALA A 102 -12.73 -1.37 -14.82
C ALA A 102 -11.85 -0.63 -13.81
N VAL A 103 -10.82 -1.30 -13.28
CA VAL A 103 -9.81 -0.72 -12.38
C VAL A 103 -8.43 -1.05 -12.93
N SER A 104 -7.58 -0.04 -13.10
CA SER A 104 -6.24 -0.24 -13.67
C SER A 104 -5.17 -0.50 -12.61
N TYR A 105 -5.31 0.09 -11.41
CA TYR A 105 -4.33 -0.07 -10.35
C TYR A 105 -5.01 -0.21 -8.99
N PHE A 106 -4.54 -1.15 -8.20
CA PHE A 106 -4.89 -1.29 -6.80
C PHE A 106 -3.63 -1.21 -5.93
N PHE A 107 -3.48 -0.14 -5.16
CA PHE A 107 -2.40 0.03 -4.19
C PHE A 107 -2.86 -0.43 -2.80
N CYS A 108 -2.41 -1.61 -2.41
CA CYS A 108 -2.64 -2.19 -1.08
C CYS A 108 -1.62 -1.60 -0.10
N ASN A 109 -1.88 -0.40 0.41
CA ASN A 109 -0.95 0.32 1.25
C ASN A 109 -1.37 0.35 2.73
N ALA A 110 -2.66 0.16 3.06
CA ALA A 110 -3.10 0.06 4.45
C ALA A 110 -2.30 -0.98 5.22
N GLY A 111 -1.89 -0.63 6.42
CA GLY A 111 -1.12 -1.53 7.28
C GLY A 111 -0.96 -0.97 8.68
N LYS A 112 -0.55 -1.82 9.60
CA LYS A 112 -0.20 -1.50 10.98
C LYS A 112 1.01 -2.31 11.40
N SER A 113 1.91 -1.67 12.13
CA SER A 113 3.03 -2.32 12.80
C SER A 113 2.82 -2.29 14.31
N ILE A 114 3.23 -3.35 15.00
CA ILE A 114 3.22 -3.46 16.45
C ILE A 114 4.60 -3.96 16.87
N ASN A 115 5.29 -3.16 17.67
CA ASN A 115 6.57 -3.54 18.28
C ASN A 115 6.32 -4.05 19.68
N ARG A 116 6.48 -5.36 19.88
CA ARG A 116 6.31 -6.04 21.17
C ARG A 116 7.02 -7.39 21.14
N THR A 117 7.73 -7.73 22.22
CA THR A 117 8.34 -9.06 22.34
C THR A 117 7.27 -10.13 22.49
N ILE A 118 7.60 -11.39 22.21
CA ILE A 118 6.66 -12.51 22.39
C ILE A 118 6.30 -12.66 23.88
N ASN A 119 7.27 -12.49 24.77
CA ASN A 119 7.04 -12.56 26.21
C ASN A 119 6.04 -11.49 26.71
N ASP A 120 6.12 -10.27 26.16
CA ASP A 120 5.19 -9.18 26.51
C ASP A 120 3.82 -9.31 25.79
N SER A 121 3.65 -10.38 25.02
CA SER A 121 2.44 -10.62 24.21
C SER A 121 1.58 -11.78 24.73
N ILE A 122 1.88 -12.36 25.89
CA ILE A 122 1.21 -13.56 26.44
C ILE A 122 -0.31 -13.37 26.45
N ASP A 123 -0.81 -12.24 26.95
CA ASP A 123 -2.25 -11.95 27.04
C ASP A 123 -2.72 -10.98 25.95
N ARG A 124 -2.04 -10.95 24.78
CA ARG A 124 -2.28 -9.94 23.74
C ARG A 124 -2.50 -10.53 22.35
N MET A 125 -3.22 -11.64 22.27
CA MET A 125 -3.56 -12.27 20.99
C MET A 125 -4.24 -11.31 20.03
N HIS A 126 -5.01 -10.34 20.53
CA HIS A 126 -5.62 -9.28 19.73
C HIS A 126 -4.62 -8.41 18.94
N ASP A 127 -3.33 -8.35 19.33
CA ASP A 127 -2.29 -7.65 18.56
C ASP A 127 -1.97 -8.42 17.27
N TYR A 128 -2.00 -9.74 17.30
CA TYR A 128 -1.83 -10.61 16.15
C TYR A 128 -3.05 -10.53 15.24
N ASP A 129 -4.26 -10.66 15.80
CA ASP A 129 -5.52 -10.63 15.04
C ASP A 129 -5.65 -9.33 14.25
N ARG A 130 -5.57 -8.17 14.91
CA ARG A 130 -5.73 -6.88 14.25
C ARG A 130 -4.62 -6.57 13.23
N THR A 131 -3.42 -7.17 13.41
CA THR A 131 -2.32 -7.02 12.46
C THR A 131 -2.56 -7.90 11.24
N MET A 132 -3.00 -9.15 11.44
CA MET A 132 -3.39 -10.07 10.38
C MET A 132 -4.62 -9.56 9.61
N ASP A 133 -5.63 -9.06 10.29
CA ASP A 133 -6.84 -8.55 9.67
C ASP A 133 -6.54 -7.39 8.73
N LEU A 134 -5.71 -6.43 9.18
CA LEU A 134 -5.38 -5.28 8.35
C LEU A 134 -4.35 -5.58 7.25
N ASN A 135 -3.23 -6.26 7.60
CA ASN A 135 -2.10 -6.39 6.66
C ASN A 135 -2.27 -7.54 5.67
N TYR A 136 -3.09 -8.55 6.00
CA TYR A 136 -3.29 -9.74 5.17
C TYR A 136 -4.74 -9.90 4.72
N ARG A 137 -5.69 -10.11 5.65
CA ARG A 137 -7.08 -10.40 5.27
C ARG A 137 -7.69 -9.32 4.39
N SER A 138 -7.57 -8.05 4.79
CA SER A 138 -8.14 -6.95 4.02
C SER A 138 -7.55 -6.85 2.62
N MET A 139 -6.23 -7.03 2.51
CA MET A 139 -5.53 -7.02 1.22
C MET A 139 -6.03 -8.14 0.31
N VAL A 140 -6.19 -9.36 0.83
CA VAL A 140 -6.70 -10.51 0.06
C VAL A 140 -8.14 -10.27 -0.36
N ALA A 141 -9.02 -9.90 0.58
CA ALA A 141 -10.45 -9.69 0.30
C ALA A 141 -10.67 -8.62 -0.78
N LEU A 142 -10.00 -7.46 -0.65
CA LEU A 142 -10.09 -6.38 -1.65
C LEU A 142 -9.50 -6.80 -3.00
N SER A 143 -8.40 -7.56 -3.00
CA SER A 143 -7.81 -8.07 -4.25
C SER A 143 -8.75 -9.02 -4.98
N LEU A 144 -9.43 -9.91 -4.24
CA LEU A 144 -10.43 -10.82 -4.80
C LEU A 144 -11.66 -10.06 -5.31
N ALA A 145 -12.14 -9.08 -4.57
CA ALA A 145 -13.28 -8.25 -4.97
C ALA A 145 -13.00 -7.44 -6.25
N LEU A 146 -11.78 -6.90 -6.38
CA LEU A 146 -11.37 -6.10 -7.54
C LEU A 146 -10.91 -6.93 -8.74
N MET A 147 -10.78 -8.25 -8.61
CA MET A 147 -10.22 -9.10 -9.66
C MET A 147 -10.97 -8.99 -11.00
N PRO A 148 -12.32 -9.00 -11.06
CA PRO A 148 -13.04 -8.83 -12.31
C PRO A 148 -12.66 -7.52 -13.02
N ALA A 149 -12.68 -6.40 -12.28
CA ALA A 149 -12.35 -5.07 -12.80
C ALA A 149 -10.87 -4.93 -13.22
N LEU A 150 -9.95 -5.59 -12.50
CA LEU A 150 -8.52 -5.63 -12.85
C LEU A 150 -8.25 -6.48 -14.10
N ARG A 151 -9.01 -7.54 -14.32
CA ARG A 151 -8.90 -8.37 -15.54
C ARG A 151 -9.28 -7.57 -16.78
N GLU A 152 -10.35 -6.80 -16.69
CA GLU A 152 -10.84 -5.98 -17.80
C GLU A 152 -9.76 -5.02 -18.34
N THR A 153 -8.98 -4.44 -17.43
CA THR A 153 -7.93 -3.46 -17.81
C THR A 153 -6.54 -4.07 -17.96
N ARG A 154 -6.37 -5.38 -17.72
CA ARG A 154 -5.05 -6.01 -17.52
C ARG A 154 -4.25 -5.27 -16.45
N GLY A 155 -4.93 -4.92 -15.37
CA GLY A 155 -4.49 -4.02 -14.32
C GLY A 155 -3.38 -4.58 -13.43
N ARG A 156 -3.15 -3.88 -12.31
CA ARG A 156 -2.04 -4.20 -11.40
C ARG A 156 -2.47 -4.08 -9.95
N ILE A 157 -2.00 -5.03 -9.14
CA ILE A 157 -2.02 -4.98 -7.69
C ILE A 157 -0.59 -4.65 -7.24
N VAL A 158 -0.42 -3.58 -6.47
CA VAL A 158 0.86 -3.17 -5.89
C VAL A 158 0.73 -3.22 -4.37
N TYR A 159 1.40 -4.18 -3.75
CA TYR A 159 1.37 -4.38 -2.31
C TYR A 159 2.56 -3.71 -1.62
N THR A 160 2.29 -2.86 -0.64
CA THR A 160 3.30 -2.24 0.22
C THR A 160 3.69 -3.21 1.34
N SER A 161 4.77 -3.94 1.11
CA SER A 161 5.38 -4.85 2.06
C SER A 161 6.50 -4.16 2.86
N SER A 162 7.32 -4.91 3.56
CA SER A 162 8.46 -4.43 4.32
C SER A 162 9.70 -5.28 4.05
N VAL A 163 10.87 -4.66 4.07
CA VAL A 163 12.15 -5.41 4.05
C VAL A 163 12.25 -6.40 5.20
N SER A 164 11.60 -6.11 6.34
CA SER A 164 11.57 -7.03 7.49
C SER A 164 11.08 -8.42 7.12
N SER A 165 10.13 -8.53 6.20
CA SER A 165 9.59 -9.82 5.74
C SER A 165 10.52 -10.63 4.82
N ARG A 166 11.71 -10.13 4.54
CA ARG A 166 12.75 -10.84 3.79
C ARG A 166 13.78 -11.53 4.69
N TYR A 167 13.79 -11.15 5.97
CA TYR A 167 14.65 -11.77 6.98
C TYR A 167 13.94 -12.95 7.64
N PRO A 168 14.67 -13.97 8.13
CA PRO A 168 14.06 -15.17 8.73
C PRO A 168 13.37 -14.86 10.06
N PHE A 169 13.81 -13.84 10.78
CA PHE A 169 13.25 -13.42 12.06
C PHE A 169 13.51 -11.93 12.32
N ILE A 170 12.61 -11.29 13.06
CA ILE A 170 12.75 -9.90 13.51
C ILE A 170 12.26 -9.83 14.97
N PRO A 171 13.16 -9.85 15.97
CA PRO A 171 12.80 -9.76 17.37
C PRO A 171 11.94 -8.53 17.67
N GLY A 172 10.91 -8.70 18.50
CA GLY A 172 9.97 -7.64 18.86
C GLY A 172 8.92 -7.30 17.79
N TRP A 173 8.87 -8.02 16.65
CA TRP A 173 7.96 -7.71 15.55
C TRP A 173 7.16 -8.93 15.07
N SER A 174 6.98 -9.95 15.90
CA SER A 174 6.41 -11.24 15.49
C SER A 174 5.06 -11.13 14.79
N ALA A 175 4.11 -10.36 15.31
CA ALA A 175 2.79 -10.15 14.70
C ALA A 175 2.90 -9.46 13.33
N TYR A 176 3.66 -8.36 13.26
CA TYR A 176 3.87 -7.62 12.04
C TYR A 176 4.60 -8.45 10.98
N HIS A 177 5.70 -9.09 11.36
CA HIS A 177 6.51 -9.93 10.47
C HIS A 177 5.67 -11.06 9.88
N ALA A 178 4.96 -11.82 10.72
CA ALA A 178 4.08 -12.90 10.26
C ALA A 178 3.04 -12.41 9.26
N SER A 179 2.37 -11.28 9.54
CA SER A 179 1.35 -10.72 8.64
C SER A 179 1.92 -10.30 7.27
N LYS A 180 3.10 -9.68 7.25
CA LYS A 180 3.77 -9.30 5.99
C LYS A 180 4.28 -10.52 5.21
N CYS A 181 4.78 -11.55 5.91
CA CYS A 181 5.17 -12.81 5.27
C CYS A 181 3.96 -13.54 4.65
N ALA A 182 2.83 -13.62 5.36
CA ALA A 182 1.59 -14.21 4.85
C ALA A 182 1.11 -13.50 3.58
N ALA A 183 1.07 -12.17 3.59
CA ALA A 183 0.68 -11.37 2.43
C ALA A 183 1.66 -11.54 1.24
N ASN A 184 2.97 -11.62 1.51
CA ASN A 184 3.96 -11.88 0.46
C ASN A 184 3.79 -13.28 -0.18
N ALA A 185 3.49 -14.30 0.64
CA ALA A 185 3.22 -15.64 0.14
C ALA A 185 2.02 -15.64 -0.81
N TRP A 186 0.91 -15.01 -0.40
CA TRP A 186 -0.27 -14.83 -1.24
C TRP A 186 0.07 -14.09 -2.55
N CYS A 187 0.78 -12.96 -2.49
CA CYS A 187 1.17 -12.21 -3.68
C CYS A 187 2.02 -13.01 -4.67
N ARG A 188 2.92 -13.89 -4.18
CA ARG A 188 3.74 -14.76 -5.04
C ARG A 188 2.88 -15.79 -5.77
N THR A 189 1.91 -16.39 -5.09
CA THR A 189 0.95 -17.34 -5.67
C THR A 189 0.04 -16.61 -6.68
N ALA A 190 -0.60 -15.53 -6.25
CA ALA A 190 -1.48 -14.72 -7.08
C ALA A 190 -0.80 -14.21 -8.36
N ARG A 191 0.48 -13.85 -8.30
CA ARG A 191 1.26 -13.46 -9.48
C ARG A 191 1.25 -14.54 -10.56
N ARG A 192 1.36 -15.81 -10.17
CA ARG A 192 1.40 -16.93 -11.13
C ARG A 192 0.02 -17.25 -11.67
N GLU A 193 -0.98 -17.26 -10.81
CA GLU A 193 -2.36 -17.55 -11.17
C GLU A 193 -3.00 -16.45 -12.02
N TYR A 194 -2.69 -15.19 -11.72
CA TYR A 194 -3.27 -14.03 -12.42
C TYR A 194 -2.52 -13.63 -13.70
N LYS A 195 -1.30 -14.12 -13.90
CA LYS A 195 -0.51 -13.85 -15.11
C LYS A 195 -1.24 -14.23 -16.41
N PRO A 196 -1.87 -15.41 -16.54
CA PRO A 196 -2.65 -15.75 -17.74
C PRO A 196 -3.85 -14.84 -17.97
N LEU A 197 -4.38 -14.21 -16.91
CA LEU A 197 -5.49 -13.27 -16.96
C LEU A 197 -5.04 -11.83 -17.29
N GLY A 198 -3.73 -11.61 -17.51
CA GLY A 198 -3.15 -10.32 -17.80
C GLY A 198 -2.90 -9.42 -16.60
N VAL A 199 -3.36 -9.80 -15.40
CA VAL A 199 -3.20 -9.00 -14.17
C VAL A 199 -1.80 -9.19 -13.58
N LYS A 200 -1.15 -8.08 -13.20
CA LYS A 200 0.18 -8.09 -12.58
C LYS A 200 0.06 -7.90 -11.07
N VAL A 201 0.72 -8.76 -10.31
CA VAL A 201 0.86 -8.59 -8.84
C VAL A 201 2.31 -8.25 -8.54
N GLN A 202 2.51 -7.15 -7.81
CA GLN A 202 3.81 -6.57 -7.53
C GLN A 202 3.98 -6.32 -6.03
N ILE A 203 5.20 -6.48 -5.50
CA ILE A 203 5.52 -6.30 -4.07
C ILE A 203 6.58 -5.21 -3.93
N ALA A 204 6.30 -4.17 -3.15
CA ALA A 204 7.28 -3.19 -2.74
C ALA A 204 7.80 -3.52 -1.33
N TYR A 205 9.00 -4.07 -1.23
CA TYR A 205 9.67 -4.29 0.06
C TYR A 205 10.23 -2.96 0.56
N MET A 206 9.39 -2.19 1.26
CA MET A 206 9.78 -0.88 1.78
C MET A 206 10.73 -1.01 2.96
N PRO A 207 11.83 -0.25 2.97
CA PRO A 207 12.64 -0.08 4.17
C PRO A 207 11.96 0.86 5.16
N LEU A 208 12.68 1.41 6.12
CA LEU A 208 12.14 2.43 7.01
C LEU A 208 11.70 3.66 6.18
N VAL A 209 10.49 4.13 6.46
CA VAL A 209 9.91 5.34 5.87
C VAL A 209 9.37 6.20 7.00
N HIS A 210 9.78 7.46 7.09
CA HIS A 210 9.24 8.40 8.07
C HIS A 210 7.77 8.68 7.79
N THR A 211 6.94 8.23 8.71
CA THR A 211 5.49 8.34 8.67
C THR A 211 4.95 8.38 10.10
N PRO A 212 3.70 8.82 10.32
CA PRO A 212 3.09 8.74 11.65
C PRO A 212 3.08 7.33 12.24
N MET A 213 3.15 6.27 11.42
CA MET A 213 3.21 4.89 11.90
C MET A 213 4.60 4.53 12.46
N SER A 214 5.67 4.92 11.79
CA SER A 214 7.04 4.60 12.21
C SER A 214 7.49 5.47 13.37
N ASP A 215 7.11 6.74 13.34
CA ASP A 215 7.63 7.77 14.24
C ASP A 215 7.01 7.74 15.63
N VAL A 216 6.03 6.85 15.87
CA VAL A 216 5.60 6.46 17.22
C VAL A 216 6.75 5.82 18.01
N ASN A 217 7.68 5.15 17.33
CA ASN A 217 8.86 4.59 17.97
C ASN A 217 10.00 5.61 17.92
N GLU A 218 10.33 6.18 19.08
CA GLU A 218 11.39 7.21 19.22
C GLU A 218 12.73 6.79 18.60
N ARG A 219 13.06 5.49 18.66
CA ARG A 219 14.27 4.97 18.04
C ARG A 219 14.31 5.21 16.53
N TYR A 220 13.16 5.22 15.85
CA TYR A 220 13.11 5.38 14.40
C TYR A 220 13.12 6.83 13.93
N LYS A 221 12.72 7.77 14.78
CA LYS A 221 12.69 9.20 14.42
C LYS A 221 14.03 9.73 13.94
N ASN A 222 15.13 9.23 14.53
CA ASN A 222 16.48 9.68 14.24
C ASN A 222 17.24 8.73 13.31
N MET A 223 16.60 7.66 12.82
CA MET A 223 17.26 6.74 11.89
C MET A 223 17.11 7.23 10.45
N PRO A 224 18.12 7.02 9.60
CA PRO A 224 17.97 7.27 8.17
C PRO A 224 16.80 6.47 7.58
N ALA A 225 15.98 7.14 6.78
CA ALA A 225 14.79 6.56 6.19
C ALA A 225 14.41 7.29 4.89
N TYR A 226 13.55 6.69 4.09
CA TYR A 226 12.87 7.43 3.03
C TYR A 226 11.82 8.37 3.60
N SER A 227 11.56 9.46 2.91
CA SER A 227 10.34 10.24 3.09
C SER A 227 9.11 9.46 2.58
N ALA A 228 7.92 9.85 3.02
CA ALA A 228 6.67 9.31 2.48
C ALA A 228 6.56 9.56 0.96
N ASP A 229 7.09 10.68 0.49
CA ASP A 229 7.10 11.04 -0.92
C ASP A 229 8.05 10.18 -1.76
N ASP A 230 9.28 9.88 -1.27
CA ASP A 230 10.18 8.91 -1.90
C ASP A 230 9.54 7.51 -2.02
N ALA A 231 8.87 7.08 -0.95
CA ALA A 231 8.16 5.79 -0.94
C ALA A 231 7.00 5.77 -1.95
N ALA A 232 6.26 6.87 -2.08
CA ALA A 232 5.23 7.01 -3.11
C ALA A 232 5.83 6.95 -4.52
N CYS A 233 6.99 7.58 -4.76
CA CYS A 233 7.72 7.46 -6.02
C CYS A 233 8.12 6.02 -6.33
N ILE A 234 8.59 5.26 -5.33
CA ILE A 234 8.92 3.84 -5.48
C ILE A 234 7.69 3.03 -5.91
N LEU A 235 6.53 3.25 -5.27
CA LEU A 235 5.29 2.55 -5.64
C LEU A 235 4.87 2.87 -7.07
N LEU A 236 4.93 4.14 -7.49
CA LEU A 236 4.61 4.55 -8.86
C LEU A 236 5.60 3.96 -9.87
N GLN A 237 6.91 4.03 -9.61
CA GLN A 237 7.93 3.41 -10.47
C GLN A 237 7.70 1.92 -10.64
N LEU A 238 7.39 1.20 -9.53
CA LEU A 238 7.09 -0.21 -9.58
C LEU A 238 5.83 -0.49 -10.42
N ALA A 239 4.76 0.26 -10.17
CA ALA A 239 3.50 0.14 -10.92
C ALA A 239 3.69 0.38 -12.42
N MET A 240 4.53 1.32 -12.82
CA MET A 240 4.84 1.61 -14.23
C MET A 240 5.81 0.60 -14.86
N SER A 241 6.48 -0.21 -14.05
CA SER A 241 7.49 -1.17 -14.53
C SER A 241 6.90 -2.54 -14.84
N GLY A 242 7.69 -3.38 -15.53
CA GLY A 242 7.41 -4.82 -15.68
C GLY A 242 7.93 -5.68 -14.52
N LYS A 243 8.60 -5.09 -13.52
CA LYS A 243 9.25 -5.80 -12.43
C LYS A 243 8.21 -6.39 -11.46
N PHE A 244 8.53 -7.55 -10.92
CA PHE A 244 7.69 -8.18 -9.88
C PHE A 244 7.80 -7.48 -8.53
N CYS A 245 9.00 -7.05 -8.15
CA CYS A 245 9.18 -6.41 -6.87
C CYS A 245 10.19 -5.27 -6.94
N TYR A 246 10.05 -4.37 -5.97
CA TYR A 246 11.08 -3.46 -5.53
C TYR A 246 11.68 -3.97 -4.22
N LYS A 247 13.00 -3.91 -4.11
CA LYS A 247 13.73 -4.00 -2.84
C LYS A 247 14.92 -3.04 -2.89
N PRO A 248 15.34 -2.46 -1.75
CA PRO A 248 16.62 -1.75 -1.69
C PRO A 248 17.76 -2.69 -2.07
N TRP A 249 18.83 -2.16 -2.62
CA TRP A 249 19.98 -2.94 -3.05
C TRP A 249 20.66 -3.72 -1.91
N TRP A 250 20.58 -3.21 -0.70
CA TRP A 250 21.15 -3.79 0.51
C TRP A 250 20.23 -4.82 1.22
N ALA A 251 18.98 -4.95 0.80
CA ALA A 251 18.05 -5.93 1.39
C ALA A 251 18.22 -7.32 0.77
N LEU A 252 18.23 -8.35 1.62
CA LEU A 252 18.33 -9.77 1.22
C LEU A 252 17.30 -10.22 0.18
#